data_c7b40b349ccf7262ceb94ca9d148d203
#
_entry.id   c7b40b349ccf7262ceb94ca9d148d203
#
_cell.length_a   1.000
_cell.length_b   1.000
_cell.length_c   1.000
_cell.angle_alpha   90.00
_cell.angle_beta   90.00
_cell.angle_gamma   90.00
#
_symmetry.space_group_name_H-M   'P 1'
#
loop_
_entity.id
_entity.type
_entity.pdbx_description
1 polymer ?
#
loop_
_entity_poly.entity_id
_entity_poly.type
_entity_poly.pdbx_seq_one_letter_code
_entity_poly.pdbx_strand_id
1 'polypeptide(L)'
;EETYGIHDKFLYLENKIFRNMDHIKQLRIYPPENGKCDLIVIYEMEEPEQLSQNGHYLSIDPGLHNLMTCYDSGNGRAFILGRKYLSLERYFHKEIARVQSVWYAQQSERGIKYPKTSEHIQRLYRKKQNAVKDYLHKVTRWIAEYCRKEDIRCVVVGDIRNIRKEKDMGHKTNQKLHSLPYNRLYIMLEYKLKRYGIQLIKQEESYTSQCSPLSPEVSKRYAEASNRKVRGMYITDGERYNADAVGAFNILRKYLSVSGKHKKLSVAGLKNPEIVKVAA
;
A
#
# COMPACT_ATOMS: atom_id res chain seq x y z
N GLU A 1 30.81 28.91 15.69
CA GLU A 1 30.52 28.75 17.15
C GLU A 1 29.99 30.04 17.75
N GLU A 2 30.66 31.19 17.52
CA GLU A 2 30.24 32.49 18.09
C GLU A 2 28.89 33.02 17.51
N THR A 3 28.58 32.69 16.27
CA THR A 3 27.38 33.24 15.58
C THR A 3 26.04 32.68 16.09
N TYR A 4 26.03 31.49 16.70
CA TYR A 4 24.80 30.80 17.13
C TYR A 4 24.75 30.44 18.62
N GLY A 5 25.76 30.83 19.42
CA GLY A 5 25.84 30.52 20.84
C GLY A 5 25.88 29.02 21.18
N ILE A 6 26.35 28.19 20.23
CA ILE A 6 26.49 26.76 20.43
C ILE A 6 27.86 26.47 20.97
N HIS A 7 27.93 26.07 22.25
CA HIS A 7 29.21 25.76 22.95
C HIS A 7 29.54 24.28 22.93
N ASP A 8 28.54 23.41 22.65
CA ASP A 8 28.76 21.97 22.64
C ASP A 8 29.32 21.48 21.29
N LYS A 9 30.40 20.72 21.34
CA LYS A 9 31.00 20.08 20.16
C LYS A 9 30.24 18.86 19.67
N PHE A 10 29.33 18.35 20.48
CA PHE A 10 28.59 17.10 20.21
C PHE A 10 27.08 17.32 20.33
N LEU A 11 26.35 16.68 19.44
CA LEU A 11 24.90 16.55 19.54
C LEU A 11 24.56 15.26 20.30
N TYR A 12 23.98 15.40 21.49
CA TYR A 12 23.53 14.26 22.28
C TYR A 12 22.08 13.93 21.96
N LEU A 13 21.83 12.70 21.54
CA LEU A 13 20.48 12.21 21.20
C LEU A 13 20.12 11.07 22.16
N GLU A 14 19.29 11.36 23.14
CA GLU A 14 18.73 10.36 24.02
C GLU A 14 17.46 9.76 23.44
N ASN A 15 17.58 8.66 22.71
CA ASN A 15 16.41 7.94 22.22
C ASN A 15 16.64 6.43 22.26
N LYS A 16 15.65 5.70 22.78
CA LYS A 16 15.68 4.23 22.84
C LYS A 16 15.78 3.57 21.46
N ILE A 17 15.40 4.29 20.38
CA ILE A 17 15.49 3.83 18.99
C ILE A 17 16.94 3.51 18.59
N PHE A 18 17.92 4.26 19.11
CA PHE A 18 19.34 4.08 18.76
C PHE A 18 19.99 2.86 19.44
N ARG A 19 19.39 2.28 20.46
CA ARG A 19 19.96 1.14 21.21
C ARG A 19 20.14 -0.14 20.39
N ASN A 20 19.40 -0.26 19.28
CA ASN A 20 19.41 -1.42 18.39
C ASN A 20 19.94 -1.09 16.99
N MET A 21 20.69 0.00 16.84
CA MET A 21 21.27 0.41 15.59
C MET A 21 22.77 0.23 15.64
N ASP A 22 23.23 -0.92 15.17
CA ASP A 22 24.65 -1.16 14.95
C ASP A 22 25.10 -0.55 13.62
N HIS A 23 26.37 -0.17 13.51
CA HIS A 23 26.97 0.32 12.26
C HIS A 23 26.24 1.50 11.60
N ILE A 24 26.03 2.61 12.35
CA ILE A 24 25.50 3.84 11.77
C ILE A 24 26.46 4.37 10.70
N LYS A 25 26.00 4.48 9.46
CA LYS A 25 26.78 4.97 8.31
C LYS A 25 26.65 6.48 8.13
N GLN A 26 25.48 7.03 8.41
CA GLN A 26 25.22 8.45 8.20
C GLN A 26 24.10 8.96 9.10
N LEU A 27 24.27 10.18 9.57
CA LEU A 27 23.24 10.97 10.23
C LEU A 27 22.95 12.19 9.36
N ARG A 28 21.67 12.41 9.04
CA ARG A 28 21.21 13.60 8.30
C ARG A 28 20.26 14.39 9.18
N ILE A 29 20.58 15.67 9.38
CA ILE A 29 19.75 16.62 10.11
C ILE A 29 19.19 17.60 9.09
N TYR A 30 17.86 17.67 8.96
CA TYR A 30 17.23 18.63 8.07
C TYR A 30 16.96 19.94 8.79
N PRO A 31 16.99 21.07 8.08
CA PRO A 31 16.67 22.36 8.67
C PRO A 31 15.32 22.32 9.41
N PRO A 32 15.19 23.04 10.52
CA PRO A 32 13.95 23.05 11.28
C PRO A 32 12.83 23.67 10.47
N GLU A 33 11.71 22.97 10.40
CA GLU A 33 10.48 23.43 9.76
C GLU A 33 9.35 23.47 10.79
N ASN A 34 8.81 24.67 11.06
CA ASN A 34 7.79 24.92 12.08
C ASN A 34 8.17 24.35 13.47
N GLY A 35 9.39 24.62 13.92
CA GLY A 35 9.91 24.22 15.23
C GLY A 35 10.20 22.73 15.39
N LYS A 36 10.23 21.97 14.28
CA LYS A 36 10.58 20.53 14.28
C LYS A 36 11.71 20.29 13.30
N CYS A 37 12.65 19.47 13.72
CA CYS A 37 13.78 19.03 12.93
C CYS A 37 13.62 17.53 12.64
N ASP A 38 13.75 17.12 11.37
CA ASP A 38 13.77 15.72 11.01
C ASP A 38 15.20 15.20 11.06
N LEU A 39 15.39 14.13 11.82
CA LEU A 39 16.64 13.40 11.93
C LEU A 39 16.52 12.07 11.19
N ILE A 40 17.38 11.84 10.20
CA ILE A 40 17.44 10.56 9.47
C ILE A 40 18.73 9.85 9.85
N VAL A 41 18.60 8.65 10.39
CA VAL A 41 19.72 7.76 10.71
C VAL A 41 19.78 6.67 9.66
N ILE A 42 20.90 6.58 8.95
CA ILE A 42 21.19 5.53 7.98
C ILE A 42 22.17 4.57 8.65
N TYR A 43 21.75 3.32 8.79
CA TYR A 43 22.54 2.28 9.43
C TYR A 43 22.53 1.01 8.58
N GLU A 44 23.56 0.19 8.74
CA GLU A 44 23.68 -1.09 8.08
C GLU A 44 22.91 -2.17 8.87
N MET A 45 22.27 -3.04 8.17
CA MET A 45 21.65 -4.24 8.76
C MET A 45 22.13 -5.46 7.98
N GLU A 46 22.39 -6.54 8.67
CA GLU A 46 22.57 -7.83 8.02
C GLU A 46 21.28 -8.21 7.32
N GLU A 47 21.39 -8.54 6.02
CA GLU A 47 20.26 -9.07 5.28
C GLU A 47 20.13 -10.56 5.56
N PRO A 48 18.97 -11.03 6.04
CA PRO A 48 18.76 -12.47 6.18
C PRO A 48 18.78 -13.12 4.80
N GLU A 49 19.27 -14.34 4.74
CA GLU A 49 19.20 -15.12 3.52
C GLU A 49 17.76 -15.30 3.04
N GLN A 50 17.57 -15.23 1.73
CA GLN A 50 16.27 -15.46 1.15
C GLN A 50 15.84 -16.92 1.38
N LEU A 51 14.67 -17.09 2.00
CA LEU A 51 14.10 -18.41 2.23
C LEU A 51 13.76 -19.10 0.91
N SER A 52 14.10 -20.38 0.80
CA SER A 52 13.66 -21.20 -0.32
C SER A 52 12.14 -21.30 -0.35
N GLN A 53 11.53 -21.25 -1.54
CA GLN A 53 10.08 -21.33 -1.67
C GLN A 53 9.57 -22.71 -1.22
N ASN A 54 8.53 -22.72 -0.39
CA ASN A 54 7.91 -23.93 0.15
C ASN A 54 6.56 -24.26 -0.50
N GLY A 55 6.19 -23.54 -1.58
CA GLY A 55 4.89 -23.71 -2.24
C GLY A 55 3.74 -23.02 -1.50
N HIS A 56 3.99 -22.24 -0.45
CA HIS A 56 3.01 -21.42 0.24
C HIS A 56 3.16 -19.96 -0.19
N TYR A 57 2.10 -19.39 -0.76
CA TYR A 57 2.09 -18.08 -1.38
C TYR A 57 0.98 -17.21 -0.78
N LEU A 58 1.26 -15.93 -0.62
CA LEU A 58 0.24 -14.90 -0.44
C LEU A 58 0.16 -14.07 -1.72
N SER A 59 -1.00 -13.98 -2.35
CA SER A 59 -1.20 -13.01 -3.43
C SER A 59 -1.94 -11.78 -2.93
N ILE A 60 -1.62 -10.61 -3.51
CA ILE A 60 -2.18 -9.31 -3.15
C ILE A 60 -2.65 -8.61 -4.41
N ASP A 61 -3.93 -8.27 -4.44
CA ASP A 61 -4.54 -7.34 -5.41
C ASP A 61 -4.60 -5.94 -4.78
N PRO A 62 -3.77 -4.98 -5.23
CA PRO A 62 -3.81 -3.60 -4.74
C PRO A 62 -4.98 -2.86 -5.36
N GLY A 63 -5.89 -2.36 -4.53
CA GLY A 63 -7.12 -1.72 -5.01
C GLY A 63 -7.37 -0.32 -4.47
N LEU A 64 -8.31 0.40 -5.10
CA LEU A 64 -8.69 1.75 -4.72
C LEU A 64 -9.56 1.81 -3.45
N HIS A 65 -10.50 0.87 -3.30
CA HIS A 65 -11.42 0.82 -2.16
C HIS A 65 -10.89 -0.03 -1.03
N ASN A 66 -10.30 -1.14 -1.39
CA ASN A 66 -9.58 -2.05 -0.52
C ASN A 66 -8.10 -1.88 -0.88
N LEU A 67 -7.31 -1.31 0.01
CA LEU A 67 -5.89 -1.03 -0.28
C LEU A 67 -5.15 -2.29 -0.70
N MET A 68 -5.45 -3.41 -0.07
CA MET A 68 -4.96 -4.74 -0.40
C MET A 68 -6.05 -5.78 -0.16
N THR A 69 -6.36 -6.56 -1.19
CA THR A 69 -7.12 -7.79 -1.06
C THR A 69 -6.15 -8.95 -1.23
N CYS A 70 -6.13 -9.85 -0.27
CA CYS A 70 -5.16 -10.93 -0.17
C CYS A 70 -5.82 -12.28 -0.31
N TYR A 71 -5.07 -13.24 -0.90
CA TYR A 71 -5.44 -14.64 -0.93
C TYR A 71 -4.26 -15.50 -0.49
N ASP A 72 -4.48 -16.34 0.51
CA ASP A 72 -3.51 -17.27 1.06
C ASP A 72 -3.68 -18.67 0.44
N SER A 73 -2.65 -19.16 -0.22
CA SER A 73 -2.68 -20.44 -0.94
C SER A 73 -2.55 -21.67 -0.04
N GLY A 74 -2.19 -21.51 1.22
CA GLY A 74 -2.03 -22.61 2.17
C GLY A 74 -3.37 -23.08 2.74
N ASN A 75 -4.20 -22.12 3.14
CA ASN A 75 -5.49 -22.39 3.78
C ASN A 75 -6.70 -21.96 2.93
N GLY A 76 -6.49 -21.36 1.75
CA GLY A 76 -7.56 -20.87 0.89
C GLY A 76 -8.30 -19.64 1.40
N ARG A 77 -7.79 -18.99 2.45
CA ARG A 77 -8.38 -17.80 3.05
C ARG A 77 -8.19 -16.57 2.17
N ALA A 78 -9.26 -15.80 1.97
CA ALA A 78 -9.16 -14.47 1.42
C ALA A 78 -9.48 -13.41 2.48
N PHE A 79 -8.76 -12.30 2.48
CA PHE A 79 -8.97 -11.22 3.44
C PHE A 79 -8.64 -9.85 2.85
N ILE A 80 -9.25 -8.82 3.41
CA ILE A 80 -9.14 -7.43 2.94
C ILE A 80 -8.50 -6.57 4.02
N LEU A 81 -7.46 -5.83 3.63
CA LEU A 81 -6.73 -4.88 4.46
C LEU A 81 -6.83 -3.47 3.89
N GLY A 82 -6.70 -2.50 4.78
CA GLY A 82 -6.47 -1.13 4.38
C GLY A 82 -7.71 -0.33 3.98
N ARG A 83 -8.94 -0.77 4.29
CA ARG A 83 -10.18 -0.04 3.97
C ARG A 83 -10.23 1.39 4.54
N LYS A 84 -9.55 1.62 5.66
CA LYS A 84 -9.48 2.94 6.31
C LYS A 84 -8.68 3.97 5.51
N TYR A 85 -7.80 3.54 4.62
CA TYR A 85 -6.99 4.44 3.79
C TYR A 85 -7.84 5.48 3.04
N LEU A 86 -8.86 5.02 2.32
CA LEU A 86 -9.72 5.91 1.55
C LEU A 86 -10.53 6.88 2.43
N SER A 87 -10.89 6.46 3.64
CA SER A 87 -11.57 7.32 4.61
C SER A 87 -10.65 8.44 5.12
N LEU A 88 -9.38 8.12 5.41
CA LEU A 88 -8.36 9.10 5.77
C LEU A 88 -8.14 10.13 4.65
N GLU A 89 -7.97 9.66 3.41
CA GLU A 89 -7.80 10.53 2.25
C GLU A 89 -8.99 11.48 2.08
N ARG A 90 -10.22 10.97 2.15
CA ARG A 90 -11.44 11.77 2.00
C ARG A 90 -11.61 12.80 3.12
N TYR A 91 -11.33 12.41 4.36
CA TYR A 91 -11.40 13.30 5.50
C TYR A 91 -10.46 14.50 5.32
N PHE A 92 -9.19 14.24 5.06
CA PHE A 92 -8.22 15.31 4.89
C PHE A 92 -8.46 16.16 3.65
N HIS A 93 -8.89 15.57 2.53
CA HIS A 93 -9.24 16.34 1.33
C HIS A 93 -10.40 17.30 1.61
N LYS A 94 -11.45 16.83 2.28
CA LYS A 94 -12.60 17.67 2.65
C LYS A 94 -12.19 18.82 3.59
N GLU A 95 -11.40 18.51 4.62
CA GLU A 95 -10.97 19.50 5.60
C GLU A 95 -10.01 20.53 5.01
N ILE A 96 -9.05 20.09 4.22
CA ILE A 96 -8.13 21.00 3.53
C ILE A 96 -8.90 21.91 2.56
N ALA A 97 -9.81 21.38 1.76
CA ALA A 97 -10.60 22.16 0.82
C ALA A 97 -11.46 23.23 1.55
N ARG A 98 -12.07 22.85 2.68
CA ARG A 98 -12.85 23.79 3.53
C ARG A 98 -11.99 24.95 4.03
N VAL A 99 -10.81 24.64 4.59
CA VAL A 99 -9.92 25.68 5.13
C VAL A 99 -9.32 26.54 4.01
N GLN A 100 -8.98 25.93 2.88
CA GLN A 100 -8.49 26.65 1.70
C GLN A 100 -9.53 27.63 1.16
N SER A 101 -10.79 27.21 1.04
CA SER A 101 -11.88 28.06 0.57
C SER A 101 -12.03 29.31 1.43
N VAL A 102 -12.06 29.16 2.74
CA VAL A 102 -12.16 30.29 3.69
C VAL A 102 -10.93 31.19 3.59
N TRP A 103 -9.73 30.61 3.58
CA TRP A 103 -8.49 31.37 3.50
C TRP A 103 -8.40 32.21 2.24
N TYR A 104 -8.70 31.62 1.09
CA TYR A 104 -8.60 32.33 -0.19
C TYR A 104 -9.68 33.40 -0.34
N ALA A 105 -10.89 33.20 0.18
CA ALA A 105 -11.92 34.24 0.23
C ALA A 105 -11.44 35.43 1.04
N GLN A 106 -10.92 35.24 2.26
CA GLN A 106 -10.38 36.30 3.11
C GLN A 106 -9.21 37.06 2.45
N GLN A 107 -8.33 36.36 1.72
CA GLN A 107 -7.23 37.01 1.03
C GLN A 107 -7.73 37.82 -0.21
N SER A 108 -8.74 37.32 -0.90
CA SER A 108 -9.38 38.02 -2.02
C SER A 108 -10.05 39.33 -1.57
N GLU A 109 -10.76 39.32 -0.43
CA GLU A 109 -11.33 40.53 0.20
C GLU A 109 -10.27 41.58 0.54
N ARG A 110 -9.03 41.14 0.84
CA ARG A 110 -7.87 42.00 1.08
C ARG A 110 -7.17 42.46 -0.21
N GLY A 111 -7.69 42.11 -1.39
CA GLY A 111 -7.11 42.48 -2.68
C GLY A 111 -5.89 41.64 -3.07
N ILE A 112 -5.59 40.54 -2.39
CA ILE A 112 -4.43 39.69 -2.68
C ILE A 112 -4.81 38.69 -3.77
N LYS A 113 -4.34 38.92 -4.98
CA LYS A 113 -4.65 38.10 -6.17
C LYS A 113 -4.02 36.70 -6.12
N TYR A 114 -2.82 36.56 -5.57
CA TYR A 114 -2.07 35.30 -5.49
C TYR A 114 -1.61 35.02 -4.03
N PRO A 115 -2.51 34.56 -3.17
CA PRO A 115 -2.19 34.36 -1.77
C PRO A 115 -1.28 33.16 -1.56
N LYS A 116 -0.32 33.31 -0.66
CA LYS A 116 0.48 32.17 -0.18
C LYS A 116 -0.38 31.26 0.70
N THR A 117 -0.03 29.99 0.72
CA THR A 117 -0.68 29.00 1.59
C THR A 117 -0.44 29.36 3.06
N SER A 118 -1.51 29.33 3.88
CA SER A 118 -1.37 29.61 5.31
C SER A 118 -0.66 28.47 6.05
N GLU A 119 -0.04 28.78 7.20
CA GLU A 119 0.56 27.78 8.08
C GLU A 119 -0.45 26.71 8.53
N HIS A 120 -1.70 27.09 8.73
CA HIS A 120 -2.74 26.14 9.11
C HIS A 120 -2.98 25.10 8.01
N ILE A 121 -3.05 25.53 6.76
CA ILE A 121 -3.19 24.64 5.60
C ILE A 121 -1.96 23.74 5.48
N GLN A 122 -0.74 24.27 5.64
CA GLN A 122 0.48 23.49 5.63
C GLN A 122 0.50 22.43 6.73
N ARG A 123 0.05 22.78 7.96
CA ARG A 123 -0.10 21.83 9.07
C ARG A 123 -1.09 20.71 8.76
N LEU A 124 -2.19 21.00 8.08
CA LEU A 124 -3.17 19.98 7.65
C LEU A 124 -2.56 19.01 6.62
N TYR A 125 -1.82 19.51 5.64
CA TYR A 125 -1.11 18.65 4.68
C TYR A 125 -0.11 17.73 5.39
N ARG A 126 0.66 18.25 6.33
CA ARG A 126 1.60 17.46 7.13
C ARG A 126 0.90 16.39 7.97
N LYS A 127 -0.20 16.74 8.65
CA LYS A 127 -1.02 15.78 9.39
C LYS A 127 -1.53 14.66 8.48
N LYS A 128 -2.02 15.01 7.26
CA LYS A 128 -2.43 14.03 6.26
C LYS A 128 -1.30 13.07 5.90
N GLN A 129 -0.13 13.62 5.54
CA GLN A 129 1.02 12.81 5.14
C GLN A 129 1.45 11.85 6.25
N ASN A 130 1.51 12.34 7.49
CA ASN A 130 1.88 11.53 8.65
C ASN A 130 0.86 10.42 8.94
N ALA A 131 -0.44 10.73 8.92
CA ALA A 131 -1.50 9.76 9.15
C ALA A 131 -1.52 8.67 8.08
N VAL A 132 -1.36 9.04 6.80
CA VAL A 132 -1.27 8.09 5.68
C VAL A 132 -0.01 7.24 5.79
N LYS A 133 1.14 7.85 6.06
CA LYS A 133 2.42 7.13 6.21
C LYS A 133 2.34 6.11 7.34
N ASP A 134 1.86 6.52 8.52
CA ASP A 134 1.68 5.66 9.69
C ASP A 134 0.76 4.48 9.37
N TYR A 135 -0.38 4.76 8.75
CA TYR A 135 -1.34 3.70 8.37
C TYR A 135 -0.75 2.69 7.39
N LEU A 136 -0.01 3.15 6.37
CA LEU A 136 0.69 2.26 5.43
C LEU A 136 1.75 1.40 6.14
N HIS A 137 2.49 1.98 7.09
CA HIS A 137 3.45 1.22 7.91
C HIS A 137 2.76 0.11 8.70
N LYS A 138 1.62 0.39 9.32
CA LYS A 138 0.84 -0.59 10.11
C LYS A 138 0.30 -1.71 9.23
N VAL A 139 -0.29 -1.38 8.10
CA VAL A 139 -0.86 -2.37 7.17
C VAL A 139 0.22 -3.28 6.58
N THR A 140 1.34 -2.71 6.12
CA THR A 140 2.45 -3.49 5.55
C THR A 140 3.21 -4.30 6.60
N ARG A 141 3.28 -3.83 7.85
CA ARG A 141 3.82 -4.59 8.97
C ARG A 141 2.94 -5.80 9.28
N TRP A 142 1.62 -5.61 9.30
CA TRP A 142 0.67 -6.70 9.52
C TRP A 142 0.85 -7.82 8.48
N ILE A 143 1.00 -7.48 7.18
CA ILE A 143 1.28 -8.47 6.13
C ILE A 143 2.58 -9.23 6.39
N ALA A 144 3.66 -8.52 6.73
CA ALA A 144 4.94 -9.18 6.96
C ALA A 144 4.90 -10.12 8.18
N GLU A 145 4.23 -9.72 9.26
CA GLU A 145 4.03 -10.54 10.46
C GLU A 145 3.11 -11.74 10.17
N TYR A 146 2.04 -11.55 9.39
CA TYR A 146 1.17 -12.63 8.93
C TYR A 146 1.96 -13.67 8.12
N CYS A 147 2.72 -13.22 7.12
CA CYS A 147 3.54 -14.12 6.30
C CYS A 147 4.54 -14.91 7.14
N ARG A 148 5.21 -14.26 8.11
CA ARG A 148 6.13 -14.93 9.04
C ARG A 148 5.42 -15.98 9.89
N LYS A 149 4.24 -15.65 10.42
CA LYS A 149 3.45 -16.56 11.28
C LYS A 149 2.96 -17.79 10.52
N GLU A 150 2.50 -17.62 9.29
CA GLU A 150 1.93 -18.69 8.45
C GLU A 150 2.99 -19.40 7.59
N ASP A 151 4.29 -19.15 7.80
CA ASP A 151 5.41 -19.68 7.00
C ASP A 151 5.23 -19.44 5.48
N ILE A 152 4.73 -18.26 5.11
CA ILE A 152 4.62 -17.83 3.72
C ILE A 152 5.98 -17.26 3.29
N ARG A 153 6.60 -17.85 2.30
CA ARG A 153 7.96 -17.49 1.85
C ARG A 153 7.98 -16.68 0.57
N CYS A 154 6.85 -16.56 -0.10
CA CYS A 154 6.73 -15.78 -1.33
C CYS A 154 5.40 -15.02 -1.35
N VAL A 155 5.49 -13.71 -1.57
CA VAL A 155 4.34 -12.81 -1.75
C VAL A 155 4.29 -12.36 -3.20
N VAL A 156 3.16 -12.57 -3.87
CA VAL A 156 2.92 -12.18 -5.26
C VAL A 156 1.97 -11.00 -5.28
N VAL A 157 2.43 -9.84 -5.69
CA VAL A 157 1.63 -8.61 -5.71
C VAL A 157 1.35 -8.18 -7.14
N GLY A 158 0.12 -7.78 -7.42
CA GLY A 158 -0.27 -7.27 -8.72
C GLY A 158 0.48 -5.99 -9.11
N ASP A 159 0.95 -5.90 -10.34
CA ASP A 159 1.67 -4.73 -10.86
C ASP A 159 0.73 -3.79 -11.62
N ILE A 160 0.29 -2.75 -10.95
CA ILE A 160 -0.64 -1.75 -11.48
C ILE A 160 0.04 -0.62 -12.27
N ARG A 161 1.37 -0.64 -12.48
CA ARG A 161 2.09 0.47 -13.15
C ARG A 161 1.55 0.76 -14.55
N ASN A 162 1.07 -0.24 -15.26
CA ASN A 162 0.55 -0.11 -16.62
C ASN A 162 -0.92 0.33 -16.69
N ILE A 163 -1.69 0.21 -15.61
CA ILE A 163 -3.11 0.65 -15.57
C ILE A 163 -3.25 2.15 -15.82
N ARG A 164 -2.21 2.94 -15.51
CA ARG A 164 -2.21 4.40 -15.67
C ARG A 164 -1.99 4.88 -17.10
N LYS A 165 -1.41 4.05 -17.97
CA LYS A 165 -0.96 4.51 -19.30
C LYS A 165 -2.02 4.45 -20.40
N GLU A 166 -3.06 3.63 -20.22
CA GLU A 166 -3.93 3.29 -21.36
C GLU A 166 -5.44 3.49 -21.16
N LYS A 167 -5.90 3.94 -19.99
CA LYS A 167 -7.34 4.09 -19.73
C LYS A 167 -7.67 5.40 -19.05
N ASP A 168 -8.37 6.28 -19.76
CA ASP A 168 -9.12 7.37 -19.16
C ASP A 168 -10.38 6.79 -18.46
N MET A 169 -10.32 6.69 -17.14
CA MET A 169 -11.44 6.21 -16.32
C MET A 169 -12.29 7.37 -15.77
N GLY A 170 -12.15 8.55 -16.34
CA GLY A 170 -12.81 9.78 -15.95
C GLY A 170 -12.10 10.52 -14.81
N HIS A 171 -12.22 11.85 -14.79
CA HIS A 171 -11.47 12.77 -13.92
C HIS A 171 -11.45 12.37 -12.42
N LYS A 172 -12.61 11.98 -11.85
CA LYS A 172 -12.70 11.59 -10.43
C LYS A 172 -11.98 10.29 -10.11
N THR A 173 -11.98 9.32 -11.03
CA THR A 173 -11.30 8.03 -10.83
C THR A 173 -9.81 8.16 -11.05
N ASN A 174 -9.39 8.93 -12.06
CA ASN A 174 -8.00 9.23 -12.32
C ASN A 174 -7.34 9.98 -11.16
N GLN A 175 -8.01 11.00 -10.60
CA GLN A 175 -7.53 11.71 -9.42
C GLN A 175 -7.31 10.78 -8.21
N LYS A 176 -8.22 9.82 -8.00
CA LYS A 176 -8.10 8.83 -6.92
C LYS A 176 -6.96 7.84 -7.17
N LEU A 177 -6.78 7.38 -8.41
CA LEU A 177 -5.67 6.50 -8.78
C LEU A 177 -4.31 7.21 -8.63
N HIS A 178 -4.24 8.51 -8.95
CA HIS A 178 -3.03 9.32 -8.72
C HIS A 178 -2.72 9.54 -7.24
N SER A 179 -3.73 9.56 -6.38
CA SER A 179 -3.54 9.74 -4.93
C SER A 179 -3.04 8.49 -4.20
N LEU A 180 -3.15 7.30 -4.83
CA LEU A 180 -2.75 6.05 -4.20
C LEU A 180 -1.23 5.89 -4.19
N PRO A 181 -0.62 5.71 -3.01
CA PRO A 181 0.83 5.63 -2.86
C PRO A 181 1.36 4.22 -3.17
N TYR A 182 1.00 3.64 -4.33
CA TYR A 182 1.38 2.27 -4.67
C TYR A 182 2.89 2.02 -4.62
N ASN A 183 3.70 2.92 -5.17
CA ASN A 183 5.16 2.80 -5.08
C ASN A 183 5.64 2.73 -3.63
N ARG A 184 5.09 3.57 -2.76
CA ARG A 184 5.42 3.56 -1.34
C ARG A 184 4.96 2.26 -0.67
N LEU A 185 3.79 1.76 -1.06
CA LEU A 185 3.28 0.48 -0.57
C LEU A 185 4.20 -0.69 -0.95
N TYR A 186 4.63 -0.75 -2.22
CA TYR A 186 5.58 -1.77 -2.70
C TYR A 186 6.92 -1.71 -1.96
N ILE A 187 7.51 -0.51 -1.86
CA ILE A 187 8.77 -0.33 -1.13
C ILE A 187 8.63 -0.77 0.33
N MET A 188 7.51 -0.40 0.98
CA MET A 188 7.28 -0.78 2.38
C MET A 188 7.04 -2.28 2.57
N LEU A 189 6.38 -2.96 1.63
CA LEU A 189 6.23 -4.41 1.63
C LEU A 189 7.58 -5.08 1.41
N GLU A 190 8.33 -4.65 0.38
CA GLU A 190 9.59 -5.25 -0.03
C GLU A 190 10.60 -5.30 1.12
N TYR A 191 10.94 -4.14 1.73
CA TYR A 191 11.94 -4.14 2.79
C TYR A 191 11.47 -4.85 4.07
N LYS A 192 10.16 -4.86 4.36
CA LYS A 192 9.64 -5.56 5.55
C LYS A 192 9.62 -7.07 5.38
N LEU A 193 9.26 -7.55 4.20
CA LEU A 193 9.28 -8.97 3.86
C LEU A 193 10.74 -9.46 3.79
N LYS A 194 11.63 -8.68 3.20
CA LYS A 194 13.06 -8.98 3.11
C LYS A 194 13.70 -9.20 4.50
N ARG A 195 13.26 -8.46 5.53
CA ARG A 195 13.71 -8.68 6.92
C ARG A 195 13.41 -10.07 7.48
N TYR A 196 12.52 -10.82 6.85
CA TYR A 196 12.18 -12.21 7.20
C TYR A 196 12.63 -13.20 6.12
N GLY A 197 13.46 -12.79 5.17
CA GLY A 197 13.86 -13.62 4.04
C GLY A 197 12.73 -13.96 3.05
N ILE A 198 11.59 -13.25 3.12
CA ILE A 198 10.40 -13.51 2.30
C ILE A 198 10.53 -12.76 0.98
N GLN A 199 10.34 -13.47 -0.13
CA GLN A 199 10.41 -12.90 -1.48
C GLN A 199 9.14 -12.11 -1.82
N LEU A 200 9.29 -10.93 -2.45
CA LEU A 200 8.21 -10.18 -3.07
C LEU A 200 8.35 -10.22 -4.60
N ILE A 201 7.31 -10.68 -5.28
CA ILE A 201 7.25 -10.76 -6.75
C ILE A 201 6.13 -9.88 -7.26
N LYS A 202 6.40 -9.07 -8.29
CA LYS A 202 5.39 -8.28 -8.99
C LYS A 202 4.89 -9.06 -10.19
N GLN A 203 3.59 -9.27 -10.26
CA GLN A 203 2.91 -10.00 -11.33
C GLN A 203 2.05 -9.06 -12.16
N GLU A 204 2.17 -9.11 -13.44
CA GLU A 204 1.32 -8.38 -14.39
C GLU A 204 -0.14 -8.86 -14.27
N GLU A 205 -1.10 -7.90 -14.28
CA GLU A 205 -2.50 -8.12 -13.89
C GLU A 205 -3.49 -8.28 -15.07
N SER A 206 -3.07 -8.33 -16.33
CA SER A 206 -4.00 -8.45 -17.45
C SER A 206 -4.96 -9.63 -17.24
N TYR A 207 -6.24 -9.35 -17.41
CA TYR A 207 -7.34 -10.31 -17.35
C TYR A 207 -7.63 -10.92 -15.96
N THR A 208 -6.85 -10.63 -14.93
CA THR A 208 -7.04 -11.21 -13.58
C THR A 208 -8.39 -10.87 -12.97
N SER A 209 -8.92 -9.68 -13.26
CA SER A 209 -10.22 -9.24 -12.79
C SER A 209 -11.41 -9.69 -13.66
N GLN A 210 -11.17 -10.29 -14.83
CA GLN A 210 -12.19 -10.66 -15.80
C GLN A 210 -12.36 -12.18 -15.95
N CYS A 211 -11.32 -12.96 -15.64
CA CYS A 211 -11.38 -14.42 -15.73
C CYS A 211 -12.10 -15.02 -14.52
N SER A 212 -12.89 -16.06 -14.78
CA SER A 212 -13.50 -16.88 -13.73
C SER A 212 -12.43 -17.53 -12.86
N PRO A 213 -12.61 -17.63 -11.53
CA PRO A 213 -11.73 -18.43 -10.68
C PRO A 213 -11.74 -19.92 -11.05
N LEU A 214 -12.76 -20.36 -11.79
CA LEU A 214 -12.92 -21.74 -12.25
C LEU A 214 -12.45 -21.97 -13.68
N SER A 215 -12.04 -20.92 -14.42
CA SER A 215 -11.52 -21.07 -15.79
C SER A 215 -10.20 -21.88 -15.79
N PRO A 216 -9.87 -22.57 -16.87
CA PRO A 216 -8.60 -23.33 -16.94
C PRO A 216 -7.36 -22.49 -16.71
N GLU A 217 -7.35 -21.26 -17.22
CA GLU A 217 -6.22 -20.32 -17.10
C GLU A 217 -6.69 -18.87 -17.01
N VAL A 218 -5.76 -17.95 -16.69
CA VAL A 218 -5.99 -16.50 -16.70
C VAL A 218 -5.43 -15.92 -17.99
N SER A 219 -6.27 -15.80 -19.01
CA SER A 219 -5.89 -15.31 -20.33
C SER A 219 -7.02 -14.53 -21.00
N LYS A 220 -6.71 -13.84 -22.12
CA LYS A 220 -7.70 -13.12 -22.93
C LYS A 220 -8.85 -14.03 -23.39
N ARG A 221 -8.57 -15.30 -23.65
CA ARG A 221 -9.53 -16.30 -24.12
C ARG A 221 -10.68 -16.51 -23.13
N TYR A 222 -10.40 -16.46 -21.83
CA TYR A 222 -11.35 -16.72 -20.73
C TYR A 222 -11.80 -15.45 -20.00
N ALA A 223 -11.47 -14.27 -20.55
CA ALA A 223 -11.82 -12.99 -19.95
C ALA A 223 -13.26 -12.60 -20.31
N GLU A 224 -14.15 -12.55 -19.32
CA GLU A 224 -15.55 -12.17 -19.44
C GLU A 224 -15.90 -10.98 -18.55
N ALA A 225 -15.91 -9.77 -19.12
CA ALA A 225 -16.24 -8.55 -18.38
C ALA A 225 -17.70 -8.56 -17.87
N SER A 226 -18.61 -9.30 -18.53
CA SER A 226 -20.02 -9.45 -18.16
C SER A 226 -20.21 -10.06 -16.76
N ASN A 227 -19.27 -10.83 -16.24
CA ASN A 227 -19.34 -11.43 -14.91
C ASN A 227 -19.18 -10.41 -13.75
N ARG A 228 -18.81 -9.16 -14.06
CA ARG A 228 -18.70 -8.03 -13.11
C ARG A 228 -19.81 -6.98 -13.27
N LYS A 229 -21.06 -7.39 -13.47
CA LYS A 229 -22.21 -6.47 -13.62
C LYS A 229 -22.45 -5.61 -12.39
N VAL A 230 -22.23 -6.16 -11.21
CA VAL A 230 -22.39 -5.47 -9.93
C VAL A 230 -21.00 -5.19 -9.33
N ARG A 231 -20.80 -3.94 -8.87
CA ARG A 231 -19.54 -3.54 -8.26
C ARG A 231 -19.23 -4.39 -7.02
N GLY A 232 -17.99 -4.88 -6.94
CA GLY A 232 -17.53 -5.71 -5.84
C GLY A 232 -17.96 -7.18 -5.90
N MET A 233 -18.77 -7.55 -6.91
CA MET A 233 -19.27 -8.90 -7.09
C MET A 233 -18.82 -9.48 -8.44
N TYR A 234 -18.42 -10.72 -8.41
CA TYR A 234 -18.12 -11.55 -9.57
C TYR A 234 -19.09 -12.74 -9.60
N ILE A 235 -19.80 -12.95 -10.71
CA ILE A 235 -20.81 -13.99 -10.84
C ILE A 235 -20.43 -14.90 -12.00
N THR A 236 -20.32 -16.19 -11.74
CA THR A 236 -20.05 -17.23 -12.74
C THR A 236 -20.69 -18.54 -12.30
N ASP A 237 -21.25 -19.29 -13.23
CA ASP A 237 -21.89 -20.60 -12.99
C ASP A 237 -22.92 -20.61 -11.84
N GLY A 238 -23.71 -19.52 -11.71
CA GLY A 238 -24.68 -19.34 -10.62
C GLY A 238 -24.08 -18.98 -9.25
N GLU A 239 -22.78 -19.01 -9.12
CA GLU A 239 -22.06 -18.71 -7.89
C GLU A 239 -21.63 -17.24 -7.82
N ARG A 240 -21.60 -16.70 -6.59
CA ARG A 240 -21.22 -15.31 -6.30
C ARG A 240 -19.93 -15.27 -5.51
N TYR A 241 -18.97 -14.51 -6.01
CA TYR A 241 -17.66 -14.29 -5.39
C TYR A 241 -17.40 -12.80 -5.15
N ASN A 242 -16.55 -12.48 -4.22
CA ASN A 242 -16.04 -11.12 -4.09
C ASN A 242 -15.06 -10.83 -5.24
N ALA A 243 -15.31 -9.76 -5.99
CA ALA A 243 -14.56 -9.45 -7.22
C ALA A 243 -13.05 -9.16 -6.97
N ASP A 244 -12.74 -8.51 -5.84
CA ASP A 244 -11.33 -8.20 -5.50
C ASP A 244 -10.61 -9.47 -5.01
N ALA A 245 -11.31 -10.37 -4.29
CA ALA A 245 -10.75 -11.67 -3.90
C ALA A 245 -10.48 -12.56 -5.14
N VAL A 246 -11.35 -12.52 -6.15
CA VAL A 246 -11.10 -13.17 -7.45
C VAL A 246 -9.87 -12.58 -8.13
N GLY A 247 -9.69 -11.26 -8.08
CA GLY A 247 -8.50 -10.59 -8.59
C GLY A 247 -7.21 -11.12 -7.95
N ALA A 248 -7.16 -11.12 -6.61
CA ALA A 248 -6.01 -11.63 -5.86
C ALA A 248 -5.73 -13.12 -6.16
N PHE A 249 -6.76 -13.94 -6.21
CA PHE A 249 -6.67 -15.35 -6.57
C PHE A 249 -6.09 -15.56 -7.98
N ASN A 250 -6.58 -14.80 -8.96
CA ASN A 250 -6.14 -14.90 -10.34
C ASN A 250 -4.72 -14.35 -10.56
N ILE A 251 -4.28 -13.35 -9.77
CA ILE A 251 -2.88 -12.92 -9.75
C ILE A 251 -1.97 -14.10 -9.41
N LEU A 252 -2.31 -14.87 -8.38
CA LEU A 252 -1.55 -16.06 -8.01
C LEU A 252 -1.58 -17.13 -9.10
N ARG A 253 -2.76 -17.44 -9.66
CA ARG A 253 -2.89 -18.43 -10.76
C ARG A 253 -2.02 -18.07 -11.94
N LYS A 254 -2.02 -16.80 -12.32
CA LYS A 254 -1.20 -16.30 -13.43
C LYS A 254 0.30 -16.45 -13.13
N TYR A 255 0.73 -16.10 -11.92
CA TYR A 255 2.11 -16.31 -11.48
C TYR A 255 2.51 -17.78 -11.53
N LEU A 256 1.69 -18.67 -11.00
CA LEU A 256 1.98 -20.12 -11.00
C LEU A 256 2.09 -20.66 -12.43
N SER A 257 1.20 -20.27 -13.32
CA SER A 257 1.24 -20.66 -14.73
C SER A 257 2.50 -20.18 -15.42
N VAL A 258 2.85 -18.90 -15.31
CA VAL A 258 4.06 -18.32 -15.92
C VAL A 258 5.34 -18.95 -15.36
N SER A 259 5.33 -19.31 -14.08
CA SER A 259 6.49 -19.94 -13.41
C SER A 259 6.58 -21.46 -13.61
N GLY A 260 5.68 -22.07 -14.39
CA GLY A 260 5.63 -23.53 -14.57
C GLY A 260 5.32 -24.31 -13.28
N LYS A 261 4.69 -23.67 -12.31
CA LYS A 261 4.37 -24.26 -11.00
C LYS A 261 2.91 -24.71 -10.97
N HIS A 262 2.68 -25.90 -10.44
CA HIS A 262 1.34 -26.46 -10.29
C HIS A 262 0.95 -26.52 -8.80
N LYS A 263 -0.16 -25.92 -8.46
CA LYS A 263 -0.75 -26.00 -7.12
C LYS A 263 -2.28 -25.98 -7.21
N LYS A 264 -2.92 -26.91 -6.54
CA LYS A 264 -4.38 -26.89 -6.38
C LYS A 264 -4.75 -25.79 -5.39
N LEU A 265 -5.59 -24.84 -5.81
CA LEU A 265 -6.03 -23.70 -5.03
C LEU A 265 -7.51 -23.85 -4.67
N SER A 266 -7.88 -23.45 -3.45
CA SER A 266 -9.27 -23.46 -2.97
C SER A 266 -9.98 -22.15 -3.30
N VAL A 267 -11.18 -22.22 -3.85
CA VAL A 267 -12.03 -21.07 -4.15
C VAL A 267 -12.98 -20.68 -2.99
N ALA A 268 -13.03 -21.49 -1.93
CA ALA A 268 -14.00 -21.33 -0.84
C ALA A 268 -13.93 -19.96 -0.15
N GLY A 269 -12.72 -19.45 0.13
CA GLY A 269 -12.54 -18.14 0.77
C GLY A 269 -12.92 -16.94 -0.09
N LEU A 270 -13.10 -17.12 -1.41
CA LEU A 270 -13.38 -16.00 -2.34
C LEU A 270 -14.78 -15.42 -2.20
N LYS A 271 -15.73 -16.16 -1.63
CA LYS A 271 -17.13 -15.72 -1.47
C LYS A 271 -17.23 -14.60 -0.43
N ASN A 272 -16.62 -14.79 0.73
CA ASN A 272 -16.72 -13.88 1.87
C ASN A 272 -15.32 -13.61 2.46
N PRO A 273 -14.51 -12.73 1.84
CA PRO A 273 -13.21 -12.38 2.37
C PRO A 273 -13.35 -11.67 3.72
N GLU A 274 -12.52 -12.04 4.67
CA GLU A 274 -12.49 -11.43 5.99
C GLU A 274 -11.98 -9.99 5.93
N ILE A 275 -12.61 -9.09 6.68
CA ILE A 275 -12.16 -7.70 6.78
C ILE A 275 -11.25 -7.58 8.00
N VAL A 276 -9.96 -7.44 7.75
CA VAL A 276 -8.96 -7.25 8.82
C VAL A 276 -8.89 -5.77 9.20
N LYS A 277 -9.19 -5.49 10.47
CA LYS A 277 -9.09 -4.15 11.05
C LYS A 277 -7.67 -3.94 11.57
N VAL A 278 -6.94 -3.05 10.92
CA VAL A 278 -5.65 -2.56 11.44
C VAL A 278 -5.90 -1.26 12.17
N ALA A 279 -5.48 -1.17 13.44
CA ALA A 279 -5.62 0.04 14.25
C ALA A 279 -4.87 1.19 13.58
N ALA A 280 -5.50 2.35 13.55
CA ALA A 280 -4.89 3.57 13.00
C ALA A 280 -4.03 4.26 14.04
#